data_c35aaaeba1e3332d59d72582a7c0b417
#
_entry.id   c35aaaeba1e3332d59d72582a7c0b417
#
_cell.length_a   1.000
_cell.length_b   1.000
_cell.length_c   1.000
_cell.angle_alpha   90.00
_cell.angle_beta   90.00
_cell.angle_gamma   90.00
#
_symmetry.space_group_name_H-M   'P 1'
#
loop_
_entity.id
_entity.type
_entity.pdbx_description
1 polymer ?
#
loop_
_entity_poly.entity_id
_entity_poly.type
_entity_poly.pdbx_seq_one_letter_code
_entity_poly.pdbx_strand_id
1 'polypeptide(L)'
;MRAATRERMISIMATIMLVLVISICFLVPKAAAQSDKYSKMAPVDQYLMERNAEILLARSAAPDSVSSDATILVLGRRGYETAVRGKNGFVCMVERSWMEGLTRLSSGTRR
;
A
#
# COMPACT_ATOMS: atom_id res chain seq x y z
N MET A 1 -13.04 60.56 -13.44
CA MET A 1 -13.26 59.29 -14.16
C MET A 1 -12.11 58.26 -14.07
N ARG A 2 -10.90 58.67 -13.96
CA ARG A 2 -9.74 57.71 -13.85
C ARG A 2 -9.64 56.99 -12.49
N ALA A 3 -10.10 57.57 -11.39
CA ALA A 3 -10.08 56.94 -10.06
C ALA A 3 -11.04 55.77 -9.93
N ALA A 4 -12.24 55.87 -10.45
CA ALA A 4 -13.26 54.80 -10.41
C ALA A 4 -12.85 53.52 -11.21
N THR A 5 -12.13 53.70 -12.30
CA THR A 5 -11.62 52.60 -13.12
C THR A 5 -10.48 51.86 -12.40
N ARG A 6 -9.63 52.63 -11.68
CA ARG A 6 -8.52 52.07 -10.90
C ARG A 6 -9.00 51.25 -9.71
N GLU A 7 -9.99 51.76 -8.99
CA GLU A 7 -10.62 51.02 -7.88
C GLU A 7 -11.27 49.70 -8.32
N ARG A 8 -11.96 49.71 -9.45
CA ARG A 8 -12.57 48.50 -10.04
C ARG A 8 -11.52 47.47 -10.47
N MET A 9 -10.43 47.91 -11.07
CA MET A 9 -9.32 47.04 -11.44
C MET A 9 -8.65 46.39 -10.23
N ILE A 10 -8.41 47.14 -9.18
CA ILE A 10 -7.82 46.62 -7.94
C ILE A 10 -8.75 45.60 -7.27
N SER A 11 -10.06 45.86 -7.26
CA SER A 11 -11.06 44.93 -6.72
C SER A 11 -11.12 43.61 -7.51
N ILE A 12 -11.07 43.68 -8.84
CA ILE A 12 -11.08 42.51 -9.72
C ILE A 12 -9.81 41.66 -9.54
N MET A 13 -8.65 42.33 -9.44
CA MET A 13 -7.38 41.64 -9.22
C MET A 13 -7.35 40.96 -7.84
N ALA A 14 -7.89 41.60 -6.80
CA ALA A 14 -7.98 41.01 -5.47
C ALA A 14 -8.90 39.79 -5.42
N THR A 15 -10.02 39.79 -6.13
CA THR A 15 -10.94 38.64 -6.24
C THR A 15 -10.34 37.50 -7.04
N ILE A 16 -9.62 37.77 -8.12
CA ILE A 16 -8.93 36.73 -8.91
C ILE A 16 -7.83 36.07 -8.06
N MET A 17 -7.04 36.84 -7.31
CA MET A 17 -6.01 36.30 -6.42
C MET A 17 -6.61 35.44 -5.31
N LEU A 18 -7.73 35.84 -4.73
CA LEU A 18 -8.41 35.08 -3.69
C LEU A 18 -8.93 33.73 -4.24
N VAL A 19 -9.53 33.73 -5.43
CA VAL A 19 -10.02 32.51 -6.09
C VAL A 19 -8.87 31.57 -6.44
N LEU A 20 -7.73 32.08 -6.91
CA LEU A 20 -6.53 31.27 -7.19
C LEU A 20 -5.97 30.62 -5.93
N VAL A 21 -5.90 31.32 -4.82
CA VAL A 21 -5.42 30.78 -3.54
C VAL A 21 -6.34 29.68 -3.02
N ILE A 22 -7.65 29.85 -3.11
CA ILE A 22 -8.64 28.83 -2.72
C ILE A 22 -8.52 27.61 -3.62
N SER A 23 -8.32 27.79 -4.93
CA SER A 23 -8.19 26.68 -5.90
C SER A 23 -6.95 25.82 -5.64
N ILE A 24 -5.84 26.42 -5.21
CA ILE A 24 -4.60 25.69 -4.87
C ILE A 24 -4.79 24.87 -3.59
N CYS A 25 -5.58 25.32 -2.63
CA CYS A 25 -5.86 24.55 -1.42
C CYS A 25 -6.66 23.27 -1.64
N PHE A 26 -7.43 23.16 -2.75
CA PHE A 26 -8.16 21.94 -3.09
C PHE A 26 -7.33 20.91 -3.87
N LEU A 27 -6.14 21.27 -4.35
CA LEU A 27 -5.23 20.41 -5.11
C LEU A 27 -4.18 19.70 -4.25
N VAL A 28 -4.25 19.81 -2.93
CA VAL A 28 -3.39 19.04 -2.04
C VAL A 28 -3.84 17.57 -2.12
N PRO A 29 -3.06 16.66 -2.69
CA PRO A 29 -3.41 15.25 -2.72
C PRO A 29 -3.50 14.75 -1.28
N LYS A 30 -4.62 14.16 -0.90
CA LYS A 30 -4.77 13.42 0.36
C LYS A 30 -3.89 12.15 0.31
N ALA A 31 -2.59 12.32 0.31
CA ALA A 31 -1.62 11.24 0.27
C ALA A 31 -1.19 10.72 1.65
N ALA A 32 -1.93 11.04 2.71
CA ALA A 32 -1.47 10.78 4.07
C ALA A 32 -2.31 9.82 4.91
N ALA A 33 -3.30 9.09 4.36
CA ALA A 33 -4.23 8.33 5.18
C ALA A 33 -3.97 6.83 5.29
N GLN A 34 -2.86 6.28 4.76
CA GLN A 34 -2.54 4.84 4.84
C GLN A 34 -1.41 4.49 5.80
N SER A 35 -0.84 5.46 6.49
CA SER A 35 0.37 5.28 7.28
C SER A 35 0.13 4.79 8.71
N ASP A 36 -1.05 4.96 9.30
CA ASP A 36 -1.22 4.78 10.75
C ASP A 36 -1.27 3.31 11.20
N LYS A 37 -1.71 2.39 10.37
CA LYS A 37 -1.81 0.97 10.75
C LYS A 37 -0.44 0.29 10.89
N TYR A 38 0.58 0.82 10.19
CA TYR A 38 1.94 0.26 10.14
C TYR A 38 3.02 1.28 10.47
N SER A 39 2.68 2.34 11.20
CA SER A 39 3.59 3.45 11.51
C SER A 39 4.86 3.06 12.29
N LYS A 40 4.90 1.86 12.88
CA LYS A 40 6.05 1.31 13.61
C LYS A 40 6.89 0.34 12.78
N MET A 41 6.53 0.10 11.53
CA MET A 41 7.21 -0.87 10.67
C MET A 41 8.07 -0.13 9.64
N ALA A 42 9.19 -0.76 9.26
CA ALA A 42 9.99 -0.25 8.16
C ALA A 42 9.18 -0.27 6.85
N PRO A 43 9.52 0.57 5.87
CA PRO A 43 8.88 0.55 4.55
C PRO A 43 8.94 -0.84 3.93
N VAL A 44 7.86 -1.24 3.24
CA VAL A 44 7.73 -2.59 2.64
C VAL A 44 8.90 -2.95 1.73
N ASP A 45 9.50 -1.97 1.05
CA ASP A 45 10.64 -2.17 0.15
C ASP A 45 11.85 -2.83 0.84
N GLN A 46 12.01 -2.66 2.15
CA GLN A 46 13.08 -3.31 2.92
C GLN A 46 12.83 -4.81 3.16
N TYR A 47 11.62 -5.28 2.97
CA TYR A 47 11.23 -6.67 3.15
C TYR A 47 11.08 -7.44 1.84
N LEU A 48 11.14 -6.77 0.70
CA LEU A 48 10.98 -7.42 -0.61
C LEU A 48 12.20 -8.29 -0.92
N MET A 49 11.94 -9.46 -1.46
CA MET A 49 12.93 -10.38 -2.00
C MET A 49 12.75 -10.49 -3.52
N GLU A 50 13.79 -11.06 -4.18
CA GLU A 50 13.60 -11.49 -5.57
C GLU A 50 12.50 -12.58 -5.62
N ARG A 51 11.58 -12.45 -6.58
CA ARG A 51 10.35 -13.25 -6.63
C ARG A 51 10.60 -14.76 -6.68
N ASN A 52 11.53 -15.22 -7.51
CA ASN A 52 11.81 -16.64 -7.64
C ASN A 52 12.52 -17.20 -6.40
N ALA A 53 13.40 -16.41 -5.78
CA ALA A 53 14.03 -16.80 -4.52
C ALA A 53 13.00 -16.95 -3.41
N GLU A 54 12.02 -16.06 -3.34
CA GLU A 54 10.94 -16.15 -2.36
C GLU A 54 10.02 -17.35 -2.60
N ILE A 55 9.70 -17.67 -3.85
CA ILE A 55 8.93 -18.88 -4.21
C ILE A 55 9.65 -20.14 -3.75
N LEU A 56 10.95 -20.25 -4.02
CA LEU A 56 11.75 -21.39 -3.60
C LEU A 56 11.81 -21.52 -2.08
N LEU A 57 12.00 -20.41 -1.39
CA LEU A 57 12.03 -20.39 0.06
C LEU A 57 10.65 -20.76 0.66
N ALA A 58 9.57 -20.26 0.10
CA ALA A 58 8.22 -20.61 0.54
C ALA A 58 7.93 -22.13 0.33
N ARG A 59 8.37 -22.71 -0.77
CA ARG A 59 8.25 -24.15 -1.02
C ARG A 59 9.02 -25.01 -0.03
N SER A 60 10.16 -24.54 0.44
CA SER A 60 10.96 -25.27 1.43
C SER A 60 10.30 -25.39 2.81
N ALA A 61 9.19 -24.68 3.04
CA ALA A 61 8.42 -24.76 4.28
C ALA A 61 7.69 -26.12 4.48
N ALA A 62 7.54 -26.93 3.41
CA ALA A 62 6.87 -28.21 3.44
C ALA A 62 7.59 -29.24 2.53
N PRO A 63 7.41 -30.55 2.77
CA PRO A 63 7.90 -31.59 1.87
C PRO A 63 7.37 -31.39 0.44
N ASP A 64 8.12 -31.86 -0.56
CA ASP A 64 7.77 -31.74 -1.98
C ASP A 64 6.39 -32.32 -2.31
N SER A 65 6.00 -33.39 -1.64
CA SER A 65 4.68 -34.02 -1.78
C SER A 65 3.52 -33.07 -1.42
N VAL A 66 3.77 -32.03 -0.66
CA VAL A 66 2.80 -30.98 -0.29
C VAL A 66 3.06 -29.71 -1.05
N SER A 67 4.30 -29.23 -1.08
CA SER A 67 4.66 -27.92 -1.62
C SER A 67 4.59 -27.84 -3.14
N SER A 68 4.68 -28.97 -3.85
CA SER A 68 4.56 -29.02 -5.33
C SER A 68 3.21 -28.51 -5.83
N ASP A 69 2.12 -28.86 -5.13
CA ASP A 69 0.75 -28.47 -5.48
C ASP A 69 0.14 -27.41 -4.55
N ALA A 70 0.95 -26.80 -3.69
CA ALA A 70 0.51 -25.73 -2.80
C ALA A 70 0.41 -24.39 -3.53
N THR A 71 -0.48 -23.53 -3.05
CA THR A 71 -0.52 -22.12 -3.43
C THR A 71 0.66 -21.40 -2.80
N ILE A 72 1.43 -20.66 -3.59
CA ILE A 72 2.57 -19.88 -3.09
C ILE A 72 2.21 -18.40 -3.07
N LEU A 73 2.34 -17.80 -1.92
CA LEU A 73 2.23 -16.35 -1.75
C LEU A 73 3.62 -15.72 -1.63
N VAL A 74 3.80 -14.58 -2.26
CA VAL A 74 5.00 -13.75 -2.16
C VAL A 74 4.63 -12.35 -1.74
N LEU A 75 5.56 -11.66 -1.08
CA LEU A 75 5.36 -10.29 -0.66
C LEU A 75 5.59 -9.33 -1.82
N GLY A 76 4.54 -8.61 -2.22
CA GLY A 76 4.60 -7.49 -3.15
C GLY A 76 4.51 -6.14 -2.43
N ARG A 77 4.59 -5.05 -3.17
CA ARG A 77 4.53 -3.68 -2.61
C ARG A 77 3.21 -3.35 -1.91
N ARG A 78 2.14 -4.06 -2.23
CA ARG A 78 0.79 -3.87 -1.66
C ARG A 78 0.39 -4.96 -0.67
N GLY A 79 1.30 -5.86 -0.32
CA GLY A 79 1.05 -6.99 0.54
C GLY A 79 1.29 -8.32 -0.17
N TYR A 80 0.87 -9.42 0.46
CA TYR A 80 1.04 -10.74 -0.14
C TYR A 80 0.14 -10.92 -1.36
N GLU A 81 0.73 -11.47 -2.42
CA GLU A 81 0.06 -11.78 -3.68
C GLU A 81 0.32 -13.23 -4.08
N THR A 82 -0.61 -13.82 -4.83
CA THR A 82 -0.45 -15.19 -5.31
C THR A 82 0.58 -15.25 -6.44
N ALA A 83 1.70 -15.92 -6.19
CA ALA A 83 2.73 -16.17 -7.18
C ALA A 83 2.44 -17.46 -7.98
N VAL A 84 1.98 -18.51 -7.30
CA VAL A 84 1.64 -19.82 -7.89
C VAL A 84 0.30 -20.27 -7.32
N ARG A 85 -0.62 -20.67 -8.17
CA ARG A 85 -1.89 -21.28 -7.74
C ARG A 85 -1.71 -22.77 -7.54
N GLY A 86 -2.03 -23.25 -6.35
CA GLY A 86 -2.03 -24.67 -6.01
C GLY A 86 -3.40 -25.31 -6.16
N LYS A 87 -3.44 -26.64 -5.94
CA LYS A 87 -4.65 -27.48 -6.07
C LYS A 87 -4.98 -28.26 -4.82
N ASN A 88 -4.05 -28.38 -3.88
CA ASN A 88 -4.18 -29.22 -2.70
C ASN A 88 -4.73 -28.50 -1.44
N GLY A 89 -5.07 -27.21 -1.57
CA GLY A 89 -5.61 -26.41 -0.48
C GLY A 89 -4.56 -25.89 0.52
N PHE A 90 -3.28 -26.26 0.39
CA PHE A 90 -2.22 -25.71 1.22
C PHE A 90 -1.72 -24.37 0.66
N VAL A 91 -1.27 -23.51 1.58
CA VAL A 91 -0.66 -22.22 1.24
C VAL A 91 0.72 -22.16 1.89
N CYS A 92 1.74 -21.90 1.07
CA CYS A 92 3.11 -21.70 1.52
C CYS A 92 3.49 -20.24 1.31
N MET A 93 4.15 -19.64 2.30
CA MET A 93 4.61 -18.26 2.26
C MET A 93 5.81 -18.08 3.19
N VAL A 94 6.63 -17.07 2.91
CA VAL A 94 7.67 -16.63 3.82
C VAL A 94 7.08 -15.60 4.77
N GLU A 95 6.97 -15.96 6.05
CA GLU A 95 6.48 -15.03 7.06
C GLU A 95 7.53 -13.95 7.34
N ARG A 96 7.08 -12.72 7.45
CA ARG A 96 7.89 -11.56 7.82
C ARG A 96 7.16 -10.74 8.86
N SER A 97 7.92 -10.10 9.75
CA SER A 97 7.39 -9.23 10.81
C SER A 97 6.51 -8.08 10.30
N TRP A 98 6.62 -7.75 8.99
CA TRP A 98 5.78 -6.74 8.35
C TRP A 98 4.28 -7.07 8.39
N MET A 99 3.92 -8.35 8.55
CA MET A 99 2.51 -8.82 8.51
C MET A 99 2.08 -9.51 9.82
N GLU A 100 2.75 -9.27 10.92
CA GLU A 100 2.43 -9.91 12.22
C GLU A 100 0.94 -9.80 12.63
N GLY A 101 0.25 -8.74 12.18
CA GLY A 101 -1.17 -8.57 12.43
C GLY A 101 -2.09 -9.52 11.66
N LEU A 102 -1.64 -10.14 10.53
CA LEU A 102 -2.46 -11.08 9.74
C LEU A 102 -2.33 -12.52 10.23
N THR A 103 -1.20 -12.91 10.77
CA THR A 103 -0.99 -14.24 11.34
C THR A 103 -1.87 -14.48 12.55
N ARG A 104 -2.18 -13.47 13.35
CA ARG A 104 -3.13 -13.57 14.46
C ARG A 104 -4.56 -13.85 14.01
N LEU A 105 -4.96 -13.40 12.82
CA LEU A 105 -6.31 -13.64 12.30
C LEU A 105 -6.48 -15.05 11.74
N SER A 106 -5.42 -15.66 11.21
CA SER A 106 -5.47 -17.03 10.68
C SER A 106 -5.41 -18.09 11.77
N SER A 107 -4.82 -17.80 12.93
CA SER A 107 -4.75 -18.71 14.06
C SER A 107 -6.01 -18.71 14.93
N GLY A 108 -6.92 -17.75 14.73
CA GLY A 108 -8.15 -17.59 15.53
C GLY A 108 -9.36 -18.40 15.07
N THR A 109 -9.30 -19.11 13.95
CA THR A 109 -10.46 -19.85 13.39
C THR A 109 -10.27 -21.36 13.46
N ARG A 110 -9.83 -21.87 14.60
CA ARG A 110 -10.05 -23.28 14.97
C ARG A 110 -10.83 -23.34 16.27
N ARG A 111 -12.12 -23.29 16.13
CA ARG A 111 -13.07 -23.88 17.11
C ARG A 111 -14.09 -24.69 16.37
#